data_5c6dfcb5eea463149c78ab2a7c22c42b
#
_entry.id   5c6dfcb5eea463149c78ab2a7c22c42b
#
_cell.length_a   1.000
_cell.length_b   1.000
_cell.length_c   1.000
_cell.angle_alpha   90.00
_cell.angle_beta   90.00
_cell.angle_gamma   90.00
#
_symmetry.space_group_name_H-M   'P 1'
#
loop_
_entity.id
_entity.type
_entity.pdbx_description
1 polymer ?
#
loop_
_entity_poly.entity_id
_entity_poly.type
_entity_poly.pdbx_seq_one_letter_code
_entity_poly.pdbx_strand_id
1 'polypeptide(L)'
;MRLMKRILSAAAVLALSASLLVGCSSGTASSVPVSASSAAESTVSSVEETASSAVDENEAAAAQLLNDLTGSYQELWPVILADEYQQTWLDDCTALVGEENAEAAFEKLSSMVTGDVYGEDAVEAYANGGGAYFCGFTNDLATLTFDGETSTISGTDKDGNVLFSHTYHYIGMEPVRGLYEFQSDDADSGEFTYFFLAPDTSAETYHIEFRYGSDAEALSQYDTGEYAYWLASGISTDCDQTMIDNCIELFCTENLAG
;
A
#
# COMPACT_ATOMS: atom_id res chain seq x y z
N MET A 1 -39.28 -7.24 5.53
CA MET A 1 -38.89 -7.21 4.12
C MET A 1 -38.28 -5.84 3.83
N ARG A 2 -36.99 -5.64 4.09
CA ARG A 2 -36.25 -4.43 3.78
C ARG A 2 -35.19 -4.79 2.72
N LEU A 3 -35.34 -4.17 1.57
CA LEU A 3 -34.49 -4.32 0.38
C LEU A 3 -33.16 -3.60 0.67
N MET A 4 -32.09 -4.35 0.92
CA MET A 4 -30.72 -3.81 0.95
C MET A 4 -30.30 -3.52 -0.49
N LYS A 5 -30.10 -2.26 -0.79
CA LYS A 5 -29.42 -1.81 -2.00
C LYS A 5 -27.93 -2.15 -1.84
N ARG A 6 -27.45 -3.12 -2.63
CA ARG A 6 -26.03 -3.37 -2.79
C ARG A 6 -25.45 -2.22 -3.61
N ILE A 7 -24.62 -1.41 -2.97
CA ILE A 7 -23.73 -0.46 -3.63
C ILE A 7 -22.51 -1.30 -4.04
N LEU A 8 -22.32 -1.50 -5.34
CA LEU A 8 -21.06 -2.02 -5.88
C LEU A 8 -20.03 -0.89 -5.77
N SER A 9 -19.18 -0.94 -4.77
CA SER A 9 -17.91 -0.24 -4.78
C SER A 9 -16.95 -1.05 -5.63
N ALA A 10 -16.38 -0.42 -6.65
CA ALA A 10 -15.34 -1.01 -7.48
C ALA A 10 -14.04 -1.01 -6.65
N ALA A 11 -13.76 -2.13 -5.99
CA ALA A 11 -12.44 -2.37 -5.40
C ALA A 11 -11.42 -2.48 -6.54
N ALA A 12 -10.40 -1.65 -6.51
CA ALA A 12 -9.24 -1.78 -7.40
C ALA A 12 -8.46 -3.01 -6.97
N VAL A 13 -8.58 -4.07 -7.76
CA VAL A 13 -7.86 -5.33 -7.57
C VAL A 13 -6.37 -5.08 -7.78
N LEU A 14 -5.57 -5.11 -6.74
CA LEU A 14 -4.11 -5.22 -6.82
C LEU A 14 -3.74 -6.67 -7.17
N ALA A 15 -3.87 -7.00 -8.46
CA ALA A 15 -3.34 -8.26 -8.97
C ALA A 15 -1.83 -8.11 -9.19
N LEU A 16 -1.02 -8.79 -8.39
CA LEU A 16 0.39 -9.06 -8.68
C LEU A 16 0.50 -9.97 -9.92
N SER A 17 0.43 -9.38 -11.12
CA SER A 17 0.72 -10.11 -12.35
C SER A 17 2.15 -9.80 -12.81
N ALA A 18 3.06 -10.74 -12.54
CA ALA A 18 4.36 -10.82 -13.18
C ALA A 18 4.17 -11.14 -14.66
N SER A 19 4.21 -10.15 -15.52
CA SER A 19 4.20 -10.34 -16.98
C SER A 19 5.61 -10.19 -17.53
N LEU A 20 6.25 -11.32 -17.79
CA LEU A 20 7.42 -11.41 -18.66
C LEU A 20 7.01 -11.12 -20.11
N LEU A 21 7.46 -10.02 -20.68
CA LEU A 21 7.44 -9.79 -22.12
C LEU A 21 8.87 -9.56 -22.63
N VAL A 22 9.42 -10.64 -23.16
CA VAL A 22 10.53 -10.62 -24.12
C VAL A 22 9.94 -10.33 -25.50
N GLY A 23 10.48 -9.34 -26.21
CA GLY A 23 10.11 -9.08 -27.59
C GLY A 23 11.01 -8.04 -28.25
N CYS A 24 12.16 -8.48 -28.78
CA CYS A 24 12.93 -7.75 -29.77
C CYS A 24 12.19 -7.69 -31.11
N SER A 25 12.12 -6.54 -31.75
CA SER A 25 12.29 -6.48 -33.21
C SER A 25 12.61 -5.06 -33.70
N SER A 26 13.68 -4.98 -34.41
CA SER A 26 14.23 -3.89 -35.20
C SER A 26 13.39 -3.57 -36.45
N GLY A 27 13.38 -2.29 -36.89
CA GLY A 27 12.95 -1.97 -38.28
C GLY A 27 12.77 -0.50 -38.60
N THR A 28 13.86 0.12 -39.05
CA THR A 28 14.05 1.08 -40.14
C THR A 28 13.14 2.30 -40.34
N ALA A 29 13.85 3.40 -40.45
CA ALA A 29 13.46 4.75 -40.84
C ALA A 29 12.80 4.87 -42.21
N SER A 30 11.89 5.84 -42.37
CA SER A 30 11.81 6.64 -43.62
C SER A 30 11.20 8.02 -43.31
N SER A 31 11.94 9.01 -43.73
CA SER A 31 11.66 10.44 -43.74
C SER A 31 10.70 10.83 -44.86
N VAL A 32 9.90 11.88 -44.74
CA VAL A 32 9.92 13.20 -45.40
C VAL A 32 8.62 14.01 -45.18
N PRO A 33 8.55 15.33 -45.46
CA PRO A 33 8.07 16.34 -44.54
C PRO A 33 6.89 17.19 -45.03
N VAL A 34 6.55 18.24 -44.21
CA VAL A 34 5.87 19.52 -44.55
C VAL A 34 4.33 19.51 -44.66
N SER A 35 3.60 20.19 -43.82
CA SER A 35 3.34 21.63 -43.86
C SER A 35 2.53 22.08 -42.67
N ALA A 36 2.92 23.22 -42.13
CA ALA A 36 2.22 23.94 -41.05
C ALA A 36 0.89 24.51 -41.54
N SER A 37 -0.11 24.52 -40.65
CA SER A 37 -0.98 25.67 -40.48
C SER A 37 -1.93 25.49 -39.26
N SER A 38 -1.70 26.31 -38.27
CA SER A 38 -2.71 27.05 -37.49
C SER A 38 -4.00 26.31 -37.06
N ALA A 39 -3.96 25.73 -35.87
CA ALA A 39 -5.12 25.66 -34.91
C ALA A 39 -4.60 25.11 -33.58
N ALA A 40 -3.92 25.95 -32.80
CA ALA A 40 -3.45 25.58 -31.47
C ALA A 40 -3.68 26.75 -30.50
N GLU A 41 -4.94 26.99 -30.13
CA GLU A 41 -5.25 27.94 -29.04
C GLU A 41 -6.51 27.60 -28.23
N SER A 42 -7.08 26.39 -28.35
CA SER A 42 -8.29 26.03 -27.62
C SER A 42 -8.20 24.75 -26.78
N THR A 43 -7.04 24.06 -26.77
CA THR A 43 -6.87 22.79 -26.03
C THR A 43 -6.07 22.94 -24.73
N VAL A 44 -5.33 24.03 -24.55
CA VAL A 44 -4.48 24.21 -23.34
C VAL A 44 -5.31 24.56 -22.10
N SER A 45 -6.37 25.37 -22.26
CA SER A 45 -7.18 25.81 -21.13
C SER A 45 -8.02 24.68 -20.48
N SER A 46 -8.45 23.68 -21.26
CA SER A 46 -9.25 22.58 -20.74
C SER A 46 -8.41 21.49 -20.04
N VAL A 47 -7.13 21.36 -20.41
CA VAL A 47 -6.22 20.39 -19.79
C VAL A 47 -5.71 20.91 -18.45
N GLU A 48 -5.42 22.22 -18.34
CA GLU A 48 -5.01 22.83 -17.07
C GLU A 48 -6.15 22.88 -16.03
N GLU A 49 -7.38 23.17 -16.46
CA GLU A 49 -8.53 23.19 -15.56
C GLU A 49 -8.91 21.80 -15.05
N THR A 50 -8.77 20.76 -15.90
CA THR A 50 -9.02 19.37 -15.50
C THR A 50 -7.91 18.85 -14.58
N ALA A 51 -6.65 19.22 -14.82
CA ALA A 51 -5.54 18.83 -13.96
C ALA A 51 -5.61 19.51 -12.59
N SER A 52 -5.97 20.81 -12.54
CA SER A 52 -6.14 21.55 -11.28
C SER A 52 -7.27 20.96 -10.43
N SER A 53 -8.42 20.63 -11.04
CA SER A 53 -9.53 20.02 -10.28
C SER A 53 -9.21 18.64 -9.74
N ALA A 54 -8.44 17.83 -10.48
CA ALA A 54 -8.02 16.50 -10.03
C ALA A 54 -7.01 16.58 -8.87
N VAL A 55 -6.12 17.57 -8.87
CA VAL A 55 -5.18 17.81 -7.76
C VAL A 55 -5.94 18.21 -6.50
N ASP A 56 -6.89 19.12 -6.61
CA ASP A 56 -7.72 19.58 -5.48
C ASP A 56 -8.58 18.44 -4.89
N GLU A 57 -9.08 17.51 -5.74
CA GLU A 57 -9.85 16.34 -5.30
C GLU A 57 -8.95 15.34 -4.56
N ASN A 58 -7.75 15.08 -5.06
CA ASN A 58 -6.80 14.18 -4.40
C ASN A 58 -6.29 14.74 -3.07
N GLU A 59 -6.03 16.03 -2.97
CA GLU A 59 -5.63 16.68 -1.72
C GLU A 59 -6.73 16.55 -0.65
N ALA A 60 -7.98 16.78 -1.04
CA ALA A 60 -9.12 16.61 -0.14
C ALA A 60 -9.30 15.15 0.29
N ALA A 61 -9.11 14.18 -0.63
CA ALA A 61 -9.19 12.76 -0.33
C ALA A 61 -8.02 12.30 0.58
N ALA A 62 -6.81 12.82 0.37
CA ALA A 62 -5.66 12.55 1.23
C ALA A 62 -5.86 13.09 2.66
N ALA A 63 -6.41 14.31 2.80
CA ALA A 63 -6.76 14.86 4.10
C ALA A 63 -7.86 14.04 4.80
N GLN A 64 -8.85 13.55 4.04
CA GLN A 64 -9.88 12.67 4.57
C GLN A 64 -9.28 11.33 5.02
N LEU A 65 -8.34 10.74 4.26
CA LEU A 65 -7.64 9.52 4.65
C LEU A 65 -6.95 9.68 6.01
N LEU A 66 -6.19 10.76 6.25
CA LEU A 66 -5.56 10.98 7.56
C LEU A 66 -6.58 11.06 8.70
N ASN A 67 -7.75 11.66 8.46
CA ASN A 67 -8.83 11.70 9.44
C ASN A 67 -9.40 10.30 9.71
N ASP A 68 -9.63 9.50 8.67
CA ASP A 68 -10.18 8.15 8.76
C ASP A 68 -9.19 7.19 9.46
N LEU A 69 -7.88 7.44 9.30
CA LEU A 69 -6.82 6.69 9.96
C LEU A 69 -6.54 7.13 11.40
N THR A 70 -7.19 8.18 11.92
CA THR A 70 -6.92 8.67 13.28
C THR A 70 -6.98 7.54 14.31
N GLY A 71 -5.85 7.29 14.99
CA GLY A 71 -5.68 6.17 15.91
C GLY A 71 -4.26 5.63 15.90
N SER A 72 -4.04 4.54 16.62
CA SER A 72 -2.74 3.89 16.73
C SER A 72 -2.74 2.50 16.10
N TYR A 73 -1.65 2.15 15.44
CA TYR A 73 -1.48 0.93 14.68
C TYR A 73 -0.20 0.21 15.10
N GLN A 74 -0.27 -1.11 15.11
CA GLN A 74 0.84 -2.04 15.30
C GLN A 74 0.99 -2.91 14.06
N GLU A 75 2.09 -3.67 13.97
CA GLU A 75 2.29 -4.59 12.86
C GLU A 75 1.13 -5.57 12.73
N LEU A 76 0.62 -5.71 11.49
CA LEU A 76 -0.53 -6.57 11.19
C LEU A 76 -0.20 -8.06 11.33
N TRP A 77 0.85 -8.51 10.65
CA TRP A 77 1.08 -9.94 10.44
C TRP A 77 1.38 -10.74 11.71
N PRO A 78 2.15 -10.22 12.70
CA PRO A 78 2.30 -10.90 13.98
C PRO A 78 0.98 -11.08 14.74
N VAL A 79 0.00 -10.20 14.51
CA VAL A 79 -1.32 -10.29 15.13
C VAL A 79 -2.15 -11.36 14.46
N ILE A 80 -2.38 -11.25 13.14
CA ILE A 80 -3.32 -12.17 12.45
C ILE A 80 -2.74 -13.54 12.14
N LEU A 81 -1.41 -13.71 12.18
CA LEU A 81 -0.74 -15.03 12.06
C LEU A 81 -0.44 -15.68 13.40
N ALA A 82 -0.92 -15.12 14.54
CA ALA A 82 -0.76 -15.77 15.83
C ALA A 82 -1.46 -17.15 15.84
N ASP A 83 -0.88 -18.10 16.58
CA ASP A 83 -1.35 -19.50 16.65
C ASP A 83 -2.86 -19.62 16.93
N GLU A 84 -3.43 -18.71 17.69
CA GLU A 84 -4.85 -18.70 18.03
C GLU A 84 -5.77 -18.46 16.85
N TYR A 85 -5.28 -17.85 15.75
CA TYR A 85 -6.04 -17.58 14.53
C TYR A 85 -5.81 -18.61 13.41
N GLN A 86 -4.95 -19.60 13.64
CA GLN A 86 -4.66 -20.61 12.60
C GLN A 86 -5.92 -21.34 12.10
N GLN A 87 -6.90 -21.59 12.99
CA GLN A 87 -8.13 -22.24 12.60
C GLN A 87 -9.01 -21.34 11.72
N THR A 88 -9.08 -20.03 12.02
CA THR A 88 -9.78 -19.04 11.19
C THR A 88 -9.21 -19.03 9.76
N TRP A 89 -7.89 -18.98 9.63
CA TRP A 89 -7.20 -19.06 8.33
C TRP A 89 -7.57 -20.34 7.56
N LEU A 90 -7.56 -21.48 8.23
CA LEU A 90 -7.89 -22.78 7.57
C LEU A 90 -9.36 -22.87 7.18
N ASP A 91 -10.27 -22.33 7.99
CA ASP A 91 -11.71 -22.29 7.68
C ASP A 91 -11.99 -21.41 6.46
N ASP A 92 -11.40 -20.22 6.37
CA ASP A 92 -11.54 -19.31 5.23
C ASP A 92 -10.90 -19.88 3.97
N CYS A 93 -9.70 -20.43 4.06
CA CYS A 93 -9.07 -21.15 2.93
C CYS A 93 -9.94 -22.32 2.48
N THR A 94 -10.50 -23.12 3.42
CA THR A 94 -11.38 -24.23 3.10
C THR A 94 -12.62 -23.78 2.34
N ALA A 95 -13.22 -22.66 2.74
CA ALA A 95 -14.39 -22.09 2.08
C ALA A 95 -14.12 -21.71 0.62
N LEU A 96 -12.89 -21.30 0.30
CA LEU A 96 -12.50 -20.80 -1.03
C LEU A 96 -11.91 -21.89 -1.94
N VAL A 97 -11.05 -22.77 -1.40
CA VAL A 97 -10.31 -23.75 -2.22
C VAL A 97 -10.57 -25.21 -1.87
N GLY A 98 -11.40 -25.48 -0.86
CA GLY A 98 -11.74 -26.82 -0.38
C GLY A 98 -10.74 -27.37 0.64
N GLU A 99 -11.21 -28.31 1.50
CA GLU A 99 -10.48 -28.87 2.63
C GLU A 99 -9.12 -29.47 2.23
N GLU A 100 -9.04 -30.12 1.07
CA GLU A 100 -7.81 -30.77 0.57
C GLU A 100 -6.71 -29.79 0.18
N ASN A 101 -7.03 -28.50 -0.05
CA ASN A 101 -6.11 -27.46 -0.48
C ASN A 101 -5.88 -26.37 0.58
N ALA A 102 -6.61 -26.39 1.67
CA ALA A 102 -6.64 -25.30 2.65
C ALA A 102 -5.26 -25.03 3.30
N GLU A 103 -4.57 -26.09 3.74
CA GLU A 103 -3.24 -25.95 4.34
C GLU A 103 -2.22 -25.38 3.34
N ALA A 104 -2.22 -25.86 2.10
CA ALA A 104 -1.31 -25.36 1.05
C ALA A 104 -1.64 -23.90 0.66
N ALA A 105 -2.90 -23.52 0.70
CA ALA A 105 -3.34 -22.14 0.47
C ALA A 105 -2.87 -21.22 1.60
N PHE A 106 -3.07 -21.60 2.85
CA PHE A 106 -2.59 -20.85 4.01
C PHE A 106 -1.05 -20.70 3.98
N GLU A 107 -0.30 -21.80 3.73
CA GLU A 107 1.16 -21.75 3.63
C GLU A 107 1.60 -20.78 2.51
N LYS A 108 0.93 -20.82 1.35
CA LYS A 108 1.20 -19.89 0.25
C LYS A 108 0.95 -18.45 0.66
N LEU A 109 -0.21 -18.15 1.26
CA LEU A 109 -0.60 -16.79 1.65
C LEU A 109 0.34 -16.21 2.69
N SER A 110 0.61 -16.95 3.77
CA SER A 110 1.52 -16.52 4.82
C SER A 110 2.94 -16.29 4.31
N SER A 111 3.44 -17.16 3.40
CA SER A 111 4.78 -17.03 2.81
C SER A 111 4.95 -15.79 1.90
N MET A 112 3.88 -15.20 1.41
CA MET A 112 3.96 -13.98 0.58
C MET A 112 4.33 -12.73 1.39
N VAL A 113 4.05 -12.72 2.68
CA VAL A 113 4.07 -11.54 3.57
C VAL A 113 5.01 -11.71 4.77
N THR A 114 5.66 -12.85 4.89
CA THR A 114 6.60 -13.15 5.97
C THR A 114 8.07 -13.10 5.52
N GLY A 115 8.38 -12.27 4.54
CA GLY A 115 9.77 -11.97 4.18
C GLY A 115 10.51 -11.38 5.38
N ASP A 116 11.76 -11.76 5.56
CA ASP A 116 12.64 -11.32 6.64
C ASP A 116 13.74 -10.36 6.17
N VAL A 117 13.79 -10.10 4.87
CA VAL A 117 14.74 -9.19 4.23
C VAL A 117 14.03 -8.23 3.27
N TYR A 118 14.55 -7.03 3.16
CA TYR A 118 14.11 -6.04 2.19
C TYR A 118 15.31 -5.29 1.61
N GLY A 119 15.06 -4.42 0.63
CA GLY A 119 16.10 -3.62 0.00
C GLY A 119 17.02 -4.45 -0.90
N GLU A 120 18.28 -4.06 -0.98
CA GLU A 120 19.28 -4.70 -1.83
C GLU A 120 19.48 -6.19 -1.48
N ASP A 121 19.38 -6.54 -0.19
CA ASP A 121 19.48 -7.92 0.28
C ASP A 121 18.34 -8.81 -0.27
N ALA A 122 17.13 -8.27 -0.34
CA ALA A 122 15.99 -8.97 -0.95
C ALA A 122 16.14 -9.09 -2.47
N VAL A 123 16.63 -8.04 -3.14
CA VAL A 123 16.91 -8.08 -4.59
C VAL A 123 17.92 -9.20 -4.89
N GLU A 124 18.98 -9.34 -4.09
CA GLU A 124 19.96 -10.41 -4.25
C GLU A 124 19.34 -11.77 -3.94
N ALA A 125 18.60 -11.92 -2.83
CA ALA A 125 17.98 -13.17 -2.39
C ALA A 125 16.93 -13.68 -3.41
N TYR A 126 16.19 -12.79 -4.03
CA TYR A 126 15.07 -13.10 -4.92
C TYR A 126 15.36 -12.90 -6.41
N ALA A 127 16.63 -12.79 -6.80
CA ALA A 127 17.06 -12.59 -8.19
C ALA A 127 16.50 -13.62 -9.19
N ASN A 128 16.07 -14.80 -8.72
CA ASN A 128 15.46 -15.84 -9.54
C ASN A 128 13.91 -15.89 -9.45
N GLY A 129 13.29 -14.91 -8.83
CA GLY A 129 11.84 -14.81 -8.59
C GLY A 129 11.38 -15.54 -7.32
N GLY A 130 10.11 -15.35 -6.95
CA GLY A 130 9.50 -16.01 -5.80
C GLY A 130 9.80 -15.34 -4.46
N GLY A 131 10.07 -14.02 -4.47
CA GLY A 131 10.30 -13.25 -3.26
C GLY A 131 9.05 -13.10 -2.39
N ALA A 132 9.26 -13.07 -1.09
CA ALA A 132 8.27 -12.65 -0.11
C ALA A 132 8.46 -11.16 0.23
N TYR A 133 7.38 -10.46 0.52
CA TYR A 133 7.46 -9.09 1.03
C TYR A 133 7.76 -9.10 2.52
N PHE A 134 8.67 -8.22 2.94
CA PHE A 134 8.78 -7.84 4.33
C PHE A 134 7.68 -6.80 4.62
N CYS A 135 6.74 -7.17 5.48
CA CYS A 135 5.58 -6.35 5.79
C CYS A 135 5.60 -5.77 7.21
N GLY A 136 6.73 -5.91 7.91
CA GLY A 136 6.94 -5.34 9.22
C GLY A 136 7.31 -3.85 9.18
N PHE A 137 7.35 -3.24 10.37
CA PHE A 137 7.85 -1.88 10.53
C PHE A 137 9.38 -1.90 10.61
N THR A 138 10.01 -0.78 10.25
CA THR A 138 11.47 -0.61 10.26
C THR A 138 11.88 0.53 11.19
N ASN A 139 13.18 0.79 11.33
CA ASN A 139 13.71 1.91 12.12
C ASN A 139 13.21 1.95 13.56
N ASP A 140 13.16 0.76 14.22
CA ASP A 140 12.71 0.57 15.60
C ASP A 140 11.25 0.98 15.87
N LEU A 141 10.47 1.31 14.83
CA LEU A 141 9.06 1.66 14.96
C LEU A 141 8.25 0.42 15.43
N ALA A 142 7.49 0.59 16.50
CA ALA A 142 6.60 -0.44 17.02
C ALA A 142 5.12 -0.03 16.99
N THR A 143 4.86 1.27 17.19
CA THR A 143 3.51 1.82 17.10
C THR A 143 3.52 3.08 16.25
N LEU A 144 2.64 3.14 15.26
CA LEU A 144 2.39 4.30 14.40
C LEU A 144 1.06 4.94 14.82
N THR A 145 1.03 6.25 14.99
CA THR A 145 -0.20 6.98 15.39
C THR A 145 -0.48 8.11 14.42
N PHE A 146 -1.71 8.19 13.97
CA PHE A 146 -2.24 9.27 13.14
C PHE A 146 -3.17 10.16 13.96
N ASP A 147 -3.02 11.47 13.81
CA ASP A 147 -3.95 12.50 14.24
C ASP A 147 -4.35 13.34 13.02
N GLY A 148 -5.49 13.00 12.42
CA GLY A 148 -5.96 13.67 11.21
C GLY A 148 -6.39 15.11 11.45
N GLU A 149 -6.81 15.49 12.67
CA GLU A 149 -7.19 16.87 12.98
C GLU A 149 -5.99 17.83 12.87
N THR A 150 -4.81 17.35 13.26
CA THR A 150 -3.56 18.13 13.21
C THR A 150 -2.65 17.73 12.06
N SER A 151 -3.05 16.77 11.24
CA SER A 151 -2.20 16.15 10.20
C SER A 151 -0.88 15.65 10.76
N THR A 152 -0.89 15.14 11.99
CA THR A 152 0.31 14.64 12.66
C THR A 152 0.43 13.13 12.50
N ILE A 153 1.62 12.67 12.11
CA ILE A 153 2.02 11.26 12.19
C ILE A 153 3.13 11.16 13.23
N SER A 154 3.01 10.21 14.14
CA SER A 154 4.00 9.98 15.19
C SER A 154 4.26 8.49 15.38
N GLY A 155 5.40 8.15 15.94
CA GLY A 155 5.77 6.77 16.19
C GLY A 155 6.52 6.57 17.50
N THR A 156 6.36 5.38 18.08
CA THR A 156 7.08 4.97 19.28
C THR A 156 7.78 3.63 19.04
N ASP A 157 8.86 3.41 19.81
CA ASP A 157 9.52 2.12 19.88
C ASP A 157 8.72 1.13 20.78
N LYS A 158 9.22 -0.11 20.88
CA LYS A 158 8.63 -1.17 21.73
C LYS A 158 8.61 -0.85 23.22
N ASP A 159 9.44 0.10 23.68
CA ASP A 159 9.52 0.54 25.09
C ASP A 159 8.63 1.78 25.33
N GLY A 160 7.95 2.28 24.30
CA GLY A 160 7.07 3.45 24.33
C GLY A 160 7.80 4.79 24.25
N ASN A 161 9.08 4.79 23.86
CA ASN A 161 9.79 6.04 23.65
C ASN A 161 9.39 6.62 22.28
N VAL A 162 9.15 7.92 22.23
CA VAL A 162 8.81 8.62 20.99
C VAL A 162 10.05 8.65 20.08
N LEU A 163 9.91 8.11 18.89
CA LEU A 163 10.91 8.14 17.82
C LEU A 163 10.79 9.41 17.00
N PHE A 164 9.55 9.76 16.64
CA PHE A 164 9.24 10.98 15.89
C PHE A 164 7.80 11.44 16.19
N SER A 165 7.52 12.71 15.88
CA SER A 165 6.17 13.28 15.87
C SER A 165 6.23 14.55 15.01
N HIS A 166 5.72 14.48 13.78
CA HIS A 166 5.81 15.54 12.79
C HIS A 166 4.45 15.84 12.17
N THR A 167 4.28 17.06 11.67
CA THR A 167 3.14 17.44 10.85
C THR A 167 3.46 17.15 9.38
N TYR A 168 2.47 16.65 8.65
CA TYR A 168 2.63 16.23 7.26
C TYR A 168 1.63 16.94 6.35
N HIS A 169 2.05 17.20 5.13
CA HIS A 169 1.19 17.68 4.05
C HIS A 169 1.26 16.75 2.85
N TYR A 170 0.16 16.68 2.12
CA TYR A 170 0.06 15.93 0.87
C TYR A 170 0.91 16.60 -0.23
N ILE A 171 1.67 15.80 -0.97
CA ILE A 171 2.53 16.28 -2.06
C ILE A 171 2.20 15.65 -3.42
N GLY A 172 1.44 14.58 -3.47
CA GLY A 172 1.09 13.90 -4.71
C GLY A 172 0.64 12.46 -4.55
N MET A 173 0.52 11.78 -5.66
CA MET A 173 0.25 10.34 -5.70
C MET A 173 1.44 9.61 -6.29
N GLU A 174 1.86 8.56 -5.62
CA GLU A 174 2.89 7.65 -6.09
C GLU A 174 2.42 6.94 -7.39
N PRO A 175 3.25 6.95 -8.45
CA PRO A 175 2.78 6.57 -9.80
C PRO A 175 2.65 5.06 -10.03
N VAL A 176 3.22 4.19 -9.18
CA VAL A 176 3.26 2.74 -9.42
C VAL A 176 2.05 2.04 -8.82
N ARG A 177 1.72 2.37 -7.56
CA ARG A 177 0.60 1.76 -6.82
C ARG A 177 -0.51 2.74 -6.48
N GLY A 178 -0.31 4.05 -6.71
CA GLY A 178 -1.30 5.08 -6.44
C GLY A 178 -1.46 5.40 -4.95
N LEU A 179 -0.38 5.25 -4.16
CA LEU A 179 -0.38 5.66 -2.77
C LEU A 179 -0.38 7.17 -2.67
N TYR A 180 -1.03 7.73 -1.66
CA TYR A 180 -0.93 9.16 -1.34
C TYR A 180 0.42 9.45 -0.69
N GLU A 181 1.14 10.40 -1.25
CA GLU A 181 2.43 10.85 -0.77
C GLU A 181 2.28 12.02 0.20
N PHE A 182 2.83 11.86 1.39
CA PHE A 182 2.90 12.90 2.40
C PHE A 182 4.35 13.21 2.73
N GLN A 183 4.64 14.49 2.92
CA GLN A 183 5.96 14.96 3.34
C GLN A 183 5.86 15.69 4.67
N SER A 184 6.82 15.43 5.56
CA SER A 184 6.96 16.18 6.81
C SER A 184 7.28 17.65 6.57
N ASP A 185 6.70 18.52 7.39
CA ASP A 185 7.04 19.96 7.44
C ASP A 185 8.37 20.23 8.15
N ASP A 186 8.89 19.25 8.89
CA ASP A 186 10.12 19.38 9.65
C ASP A 186 11.35 18.99 8.82
N ALA A 187 12.43 19.77 8.93
CA ALA A 187 13.63 19.58 8.11
C ALA A 187 14.53 18.42 8.55
N ASP A 188 14.33 17.87 9.75
CA ASP A 188 15.17 16.85 10.39
C ASP A 188 14.42 15.55 10.69
N SER A 189 13.44 15.20 9.84
CA SER A 189 12.60 14.02 10.03
C SER A 189 13.28 12.69 9.68
N GLY A 190 14.46 12.70 9.06
CA GLY A 190 15.26 11.50 8.75
C GLY A 190 14.45 10.47 7.94
N GLU A 191 14.42 9.23 8.41
CA GLU A 191 13.67 8.13 7.79
C GLU A 191 12.14 8.30 7.87
N PHE A 192 11.64 9.30 8.56
CA PHE A 192 10.22 9.63 8.66
C PHE A 192 9.86 10.90 7.87
N THR A 193 10.68 11.27 6.88
CA THR A 193 10.43 12.45 6.03
C THR A 193 9.22 12.25 5.13
N TYR A 194 9.07 11.08 4.53
CA TYR A 194 7.96 10.76 3.62
C TYR A 194 7.14 9.61 4.17
N PHE A 195 5.82 9.70 4.01
CA PHE A 195 4.89 8.60 4.18
C PHE A 195 4.07 8.42 2.90
N PHE A 196 4.03 7.20 2.41
CA PHE A 196 3.19 6.77 1.29
C PHE A 196 2.11 5.86 1.86
N LEU A 197 0.85 6.31 1.82
CA LEU A 197 -0.28 5.63 2.42
C LEU A 197 -1.20 5.09 1.32
N ALA A 198 -1.64 3.84 1.44
CA ALA A 198 -2.67 3.30 0.56
C ALA A 198 -3.97 4.11 0.69
N PRO A 199 -4.72 4.33 -0.41
CA PRO A 199 -5.95 5.12 -0.38
C PRO A 199 -7.10 4.46 0.39
N ASP A 200 -6.96 3.17 0.73
CA ASP A 200 -7.94 2.44 1.51
C ASP A 200 -7.91 2.86 2.96
N THR A 201 -9.06 2.87 3.60
CA THR A 201 -9.15 3.14 5.04
C THR A 201 -9.17 1.84 5.83
N SER A 202 -8.67 1.88 7.07
CA SER A 202 -8.72 0.74 7.97
C SER A 202 -10.15 0.27 8.32
N ALA A 203 -11.15 1.14 8.14
CA ALA A 203 -12.56 0.79 8.34
C ALA A 203 -13.12 -0.10 7.21
N GLU A 204 -12.56 -0.01 6.02
CA GLU A 204 -12.98 -0.80 4.85
C GLU A 204 -12.15 -2.08 4.71
N THR A 205 -10.83 -1.99 4.94
CA THR A 205 -9.87 -3.08 4.72
C THR A 205 -9.40 -3.75 6.01
N TYR A 206 -9.77 -3.21 7.18
CA TYR A 206 -9.38 -3.66 8.52
C TYR A 206 -7.89 -3.53 8.82
N HIS A 207 -7.10 -3.03 7.88
CA HIS A 207 -5.66 -2.81 8.02
C HIS A 207 -5.24 -1.57 7.22
N ILE A 208 -3.99 -1.17 7.40
CA ILE A 208 -3.36 -0.11 6.60
C ILE A 208 -2.11 -0.65 5.91
N GLU A 209 -1.84 -0.17 4.71
CA GLU A 209 -0.59 -0.42 3.99
C GLU A 209 0.14 0.89 3.73
N PHE A 210 1.44 0.91 3.98
CA PHE A 210 2.22 2.13 3.86
C PHE A 210 3.71 1.86 3.68
N ARG A 211 4.42 2.89 3.24
CA ARG A 211 5.88 2.96 3.22
C ARG A 211 6.33 4.28 3.82
N TYR A 212 7.52 4.34 4.34
CA TYR A 212 8.14 5.58 4.84
C TYR A 212 9.65 5.54 4.65
N GLY A 213 10.27 6.72 4.55
CA GLY A 213 11.71 6.83 4.32
C GLY A 213 12.13 8.27 4.08
N SER A 214 13.43 8.42 3.82
CA SER A 214 14.05 9.73 3.57
C SER A 214 14.07 10.15 2.09
N ASP A 215 13.76 9.24 1.16
CA ASP A 215 13.82 9.47 -0.30
C ASP A 215 12.55 8.98 -0.99
N ALA A 216 11.74 9.93 -1.49
CA ALA A 216 10.49 9.64 -2.17
C ALA A 216 10.67 8.85 -3.49
N GLU A 217 11.74 9.11 -4.26
CA GLU A 217 12.03 8.38 -5.49
C GLU A 217 12.38 6.92 -5.20
N ALA A 218 13.18 6.68 -4.17
CA ALA A 218 13.53 5.33 -3.73
C ALA A 218 12.30 4.58 -3.16
N LEU A 219 11.42 5.26 -2.43
CA LEU A 219 10.17 4.67 -1.93
C LEU A 219 9.20 4.22 -3.04
N SER A 220 9.26 4.81 -4.23
CA SER A 220 8.46 4.39 -5.39
C SER A 220 9.00 3.14 -6.10
N GLN A 221 10.14 2.59 -5.67
CA GLN A 221 10.76 1.40 -6.23
C GLN A 221 10.43 0.17 -5.37
N TYR A 222 9.67 -0.78 -5.94
CA TYR A 222 9.14 -1.93 -5.19
C TYR A 222 9.94 -3.22 -5.34
N ASP A 223 10.73 -3.35 -6.40
CA ASP A 223 11.51 -4.55 -6.75
C ASP A 223 13.01 -4.28 -6.90
N THR A 224 13.43 -3.04 -6.70
CA THR A 224 14.83 -2.60 -6.75
C THR A 224 15.12 -1.55 -5.68
N GLY A 225 16.40 -1.33 -5.36
CA GLY A 225 16.85 -0.27 -4.47
C GLY A 225 16.65 -0.55 -2.99
N GLU A 226 16.80 0.50 -2.20
CA GLU A 226 16.89 0.46 -0.74
C GLU A 226 15.63 -0.08 -0.05
N TYR A 227 14.46 0.15 -0.64
CA TYR A 227 13.17 -0.25 -0.07
C TYR A 227 12.51 -1.40 -0.87
N ALA A 228 13.25 -2.12 -1.72
CA ALA A 228 12.71 -3.22 -2.49
C ALA A 228 12.10 -4.31 -1.61
N TYR A 229 11.02 -4.94 -2.06
CA TYR A 229 10.31 -6.01 -1.35
C TYR A 229 9.83 -5.65 0.06
N TRP A 230 9.57 -4.37 0.33
CA TRP A 230 9.02 -3.91 1.58
C TRP A 230 7.70 -3.14 1.36
N LEU A 231 6.70 -3.48 2.15
CA LEU A 231 5.44 -2.75 2.26
C LEU A 231 4.90 -2.99 3.66
N ALA A 232 5.03 -1.99 4.54
CA ALA A 232 4.57 -2.10 5.91
C ALA A 232 3.05 -2.24 5.96
N SER A 233 2.56 -3.13 6.83
CA SER A 233 1.13 -3.33 7.06
C SER A 233 0.83 -3.20 8.55
N GLY A 234 -0.17 -2.40 8.89
CA GLY A 234 -0.57 -2.15 10.26
C GLY A 234 -2.03 -2.49 10.53
N ILE A 235 -2.33 -2.91 11.77
CA ILE A 235 -3.69 -3.07 12.28
C ILE A 235 -3.87 -2.20 13.52
N SER A 236 -5.09 -1.71 13.76
CA SER A 236 -5.38 -0.91 14.95
C SER A 236 -4.92 -1.61 16.23
N THR A 237 -4.33 -0.86 17.17
CA THR A 237 -4.00 -1.39 18.50
C THR A 237 -5.25 -1.72 19.32
N ASP A 238 -6.41 -1.18 18.95
CA ASP A 238 -7.73 -1.43 19.56
C ASP A 238 -8.53 -2.48 18.76
N CYS A 239 -7.86 -3.29 17.89
CA CYS A 239 -8.55 -4.32 17.10
C CYS A 239 -9.19 -5.38 18.02
N ASP A 240 -10.42 -5.74 17.71
CA ASP A 240 -11.15 -6.83 18.33
C ASP A 240 -11.11 -8.11 17.45
N GLN A 241 -11.63 -9.21 18.02
CA GLN A 241 -11.72 -10.48 17.32
C GLN A 241 -12.42 -10.36 15.97
N THR A 242 -13.50 -9.59 15.89
CA THR A 242 -14.27 -9.44 14.64
C THR A 242 -13.46 -8.74 13.55
N MET A 243 -12.68 -7.73 13.93
CA MET A 243 -11.79 -7.03 12.98
C MET A 243 -10.69 -7.97 12.48
N ILE A 244 -10.11 -8.80 13.35
CA ILE A 244 -9.10 -9.79 12.99
C ILE A 244 -9.67 -10.84 12.04
N ASP A 245 -10.83 -11.42 12.35
CA ASP A 245 -11.51 -12.40 11.51
C ASP A 245 -11.81 -11.82 10.12
N ASN A 246 -12.36 -10.60 10.06
CA ASN A 246 -12.66 -9.93 8.80
C ASN A 246 -11.40 -9.61 7.98
N CYS A 247 -10.29 -9.27 8.63
CA CYS A 247 -9.03 -9.04 7.94
C CYS A 247 -8.49 -10.33 7.31
N ILE A 248 -8.58 -11.46 8.02
CA ILE A 248 -8.19 -12.78 7.50
C ILE A 248 -9.07 -13.16 6.31
N GLU A 249 -10.40 -13.06 6.44
CA GLU A 249 -11.36 -13.34 5.38
C GLU A 249 -11.09 -12.49 4.13
N LEU A 250 -10.84 -11.18 4.32
CA LEU A 250 -10.52 -10.26 3.23
C LEU A 250 -9.27 -10.72 2.48
N PHE A 251 -8.18 -10.97 3.18
CA PHE A 251 -6.91 -11.36 2.56
C PHE A 251 -7.01 -12.72 1.84
N CYS A 252 -7.71 -13.69 2.42
CA CYS A 252 -8.00 -14.96 1.76
C CYS A 252 -8.80 -14.75 0.47
N THR A 253 -9.86 -13.93 0.54
CA THR A 253 -10.76 -13.68 -0.60
C THR A 253 -10.03 -12.99 -1.74
N GLU A 254 -9.24 -11.97 -1.46
CA GLU A 254 -8.49 -11.21 -2.48
C GLU A 254 -7.43 -12.07 -3.20
N ASN A 255 -6.87 -13.05 -2.53
CA ASN A 255 -5.77 -13.84 -3.07
C ASN A 255 -6.17 -15.25 -3.56
N LEU A 256 -7.31 -15.78 -3.16
CA LEU A 256 -7.75 -17.14 -3.51
C LEU A 256 -9.04 -17.20 -4.33
N ALA A 257 -9.89 -16.17 -4.29
CA ALA A 257 -11.09 -16.11 -5.11
C ALA A 257 -10.69 -15.85 -6.58
N GLY A 258 -10.60 -16.90 -7.38
CA GLY A 258 -10.23 -16.88 -8.80
C GLY A 258 -11.40 -16.62 -9.73
#